data_c1ebae81e42771bab3f77a364142a90b
#
_entry.id   c1ebae81e42771bab3f77a364142a90b
#
_cell.length_a   1.000
_cell.length_b   1.000
_cell.length_c   1.000
_cell.angle_alpha   90.00
_cell.angle_beta   90.00
_cell.angle_gamma   90.00
#
_symmetry.space_group_name_H-M   'P 1'
#
loop_
_entity.id
_entity.type
_entity.pdbx_description
1 polymer ?
#
loop_
_entity_poly.entity_id
_entity_poly.type
_entity_poly.pdbx_seq_one_letter_code
_entity_poly.pdbx_strand_id
1 'polypeptide(L)'
;TCNPAWVAADLLSQAEHDKLASPVLVTDSWDLAKAVQAELEVQIPQLPRAAIARASVDTNGKIIVTDDMNKAIEAVNIIAPEHLEICVDDPFAVLNSVQNAGSIFLGKNVPEALGDYFAGPNHTLPTSGTARFSSPLGVDDFVKKSSFIYYTREALGEVQGRIANFAEHEG
;
A
#
# COMPACT_ATOMS: atom_id res chain seq x y z
N THR A 1 -19.13 -5.29 -8.16
CA THR A 1 -18.62 -5.42 -9.55
C THR A 1 -17.94 -4.12 -9.97
N CYS A 2 -16.63 -4.19 -10.36
CA CYS A 2 -15.89 -3.04 -10.86
C CYS A 2 -16.01 -2.94 -12.39
N ASN A 3 -15.85 -1.74 -12.95
CA ASN A 3 -15.76 -1.55 -14.38
C ASN A 3 -14.33 -1.90 -14.86
N PRO A 4 -14.14 -2.91 -15.74
CA PRO A 4 -12.81 -3.33 -16.19
C PRO A 4 -12.01 -2.22 -16.85
N ALA A 5 -12.66 -1.31 -17.58
CA ALA A 5 -11.99 -0.20 -18.24
C ALA A 5 -11.41 0.80 -17.23
N TRP A 6 -12.10 1.05 -16.12
CA TRP A 6 -11.58 1.92 -15.06
C TRP A 6 -10.42 1.27 -14.32
N VAL A 7 -10.55 -0.02 -13.97
CA VAL A 7 -9.46 -0.77 -13.32
C VAL A 7 -8.21 -0.78 -14.22
N ALA A 8 -8.37 -0.98 -15.51
CA ALA A 8 -7.24 -0.91 -16.46
C ALA A 8 -6.61 0.50 -16.50
N ALA A 9 -7.44 1.56 -16.48
CA ALA A 9 -6.95 2.93 -16.47
C ALA A 9 -6.12 3.24 -15.20
N ASP A 10 -6.58 2.81 -14.03
CA ASP A 10 -5.84 3.00 -12.77
C ASP A 10 -4.54 2.21 -12.74
N LEU A 11 -4.52 0.96 -13.23
CA LEU A 11 -3.27 0.20 -13.39
C LEU A 11 -2.30 0.90 -14.34
N LEU A 12 -2.80 1.54 -15.40
CA LEU A 12 -1.99 2.24 -16.39
C LEU A 12 -1.50 3.60 -15.93
N SER A 13 -2.16 4.27 -14.99
CA SER A 13 -1.71 5.53 -14.40
C SER A 13 -0.31 5.38 -13.78
N GLN A 14 -0.07 4.26 -13.11
CA GLN A 14 1.25 3.93 -12.56
C GLN A 14 2.19 3.28 -13.59
N ALA A 15 1.67 2.42 -14.47
CA ALA A 15 2.49 1.73 -15.47
C ALA A 15 3.17 2.70 -16.45
N GLU A 16 2.50 3.80 -16.83
CA GLU A 16 3.09 4.80 -17.73
C GLU A 16 4.11 5.72 -17.04
N HIS A 17 4.13 5.72 -15.70
CA HIS A 17 5.03 6.58 -14.92
C HIS A 17 6.48 6.12 -15.06
N ASP A 18 6.77 4.83 -14.87
CA ASP A 18 8.11 4.25 -14.96
C ASP A 18 8.08 2.79 -15.44
N LYS A 19 9.12 2.37 -16.15
CA LYS A 19 9.31 0.97 -16.58
C LYS A 19 9.43 -0.02 -15.43
N LEU A 20 9.86 0.45 -14.27
CA LEU A 20 10.00 -0.34 -13.04
C LEU A 20 8.69 -0.40 -12.23
N ALA A 21 7.68 0.38 -12.61
CA ALA A 21 6.37 0.30 -11.96
C ALA A 21 5.80 -1.12 -12.05
N SER A 22 5.06 -1.52 -11.03
CA SER A 22 4.50 -2.87 -10.89
C SER A 22 2.98 -2.78 -10.71
N PRO A 23 2.21 -2.62 -11.79
CA PRO A 23 0.76 -2.64 -11.71
C PRO A 23 0.28 -4.05 -11.41
N VAL A 24 -0.50 -4.20 -10.33
CA VAL A 24 -0.98 -5.51 -9.88
C VAL A 24 -2.48 -5.47 -9.63
N LEU A 25 -3.23 -6.31 -10.32
CA LEU A 25 -4.63 -6.60 -10.02
C LEU A 25 -4.70 -7.84 -9.11
N VAL A 26 -5.38 -7.72 -7.98
CA VAL A 26 -5.77 -8.87 -7.15
C VAL A 26 -7.30 -8.96 -7.14
N THR A 27 -7.85 -10.10 -7.48
CA THR A 27 -9.30 -10.30 -7.61
C THR A 27 -9.70 -11.74 -7.31
N ASP A 28 -10.95 -11.95 -6.92
CA ASP A 28 -11.57 -13.27 -6.80
C ASP A 28 -12.39 -13.65 -8.05
N SER A 29 -12.33 -12.86 -9.13
CA SER A 29 -13.12 -13.03 -10.34
C SER A 29 -12.25 -13.26 -11.58
N TRP A 30 -12.30 -14.45 -12.13
CA TRP A 30 -11.67 -14.76 -13.43
C TRP A 30 -12.23 -13.94 -14.60
N ASP A 31 -13.53 -13.60 -14.56
CA ASP A 31 -14.15 -12.80 -15.60
C ASP A 31 -13.63 -11.36 -15.57
N LEU A 32 -13.50 -10.78 -14.38
CA LEU A 32 -12.88 -9.45 -14.23
C LEU A 32 -11.41 -9.48 -14.68
N ALA A 33 -10.66 -10.48 -14.27
CA ALA A 33 -9.25 -10.64 -14.65
C ALA A 33 -9.05 -10.62 -16.17
N LYS A 34 -9.84 -11.42 -16.90
CA LYS A 34 -9.81 -11.46 -18.37
C LYS A 34 -10.26 -10.15 -19.01
N ALA A 35 -11.30 -9.54 -18.46
CA ALA A 35 -11.82 -8.29 -19.00
C ALA A 35 -10.81 -7.14 -18.83
N VAL A 36 -10.15 -7.05 -17.67
CA VAL A 36 -9.09 -6.05 -17.42
C VAL A 36 -7.88 -6.30 -18.32
N GLN A 37 -7.48 -7.56 -18.51
CA GLN A 37 -6.41 -7.90 -19.44
C GLN A 37 -6.72 -7.43 -20.88
N ALA A 38 -7.96 -7.62 -21.32
CA ALA A 38 -8.40 -7.15 -22.65
C ALA A 38 -8.39 -5.61 -22.75
N GLU A 39 -8.84 -4.93 -21.71
CA GLU A 39 -8.84 -3.47 -21.64
C GLU A 39 -7.43 -2.88 -21.65
N LEU A 40 -6.46 -3.50 -21.00
CA LEU A 40 -5.05 -3.08 -21.06
C LEU A 40 -4.56 -3.07 -22.51
N GLU A 41 -4.89 -4.09 -23.32
CA GLU A 41 -4.49 -4.17 -24.73
C GLU A 41 -5.16 -3.08 -25.60
N VAL A 42 -6.35 -2.62 -25.21
CA VAL A 42 -7.06 -1.53 -25.89
C VAL A 42 -6.49 -0.16 -25.50
N GLN A 43 -6.17 0.03 -24.21
CA GLN A 43 -5.83 1.36 -23.69
C GLN A 43 -4.34 1.70 -23.83
N ILE A 44 -3.42 0.74 -23.67
CA ILE A 44 -1.97 1.01 -23.77
C ILE A 44 -1.59 1.73 -25.08
N PRO A 45 -2.07 1.32 -26.28
CA PRO A 45 -1.70 2.01 -27.51
C PRO A 45 -2.16 3.48 -27.61
N GLN A 46 -3.13 3.87 -26.75
CA GLN A 46 -3.71 5.22 -26.75
C GLN A 46 -2.94 6.19 -25.83
N LEU A 47 -2.03 5.67 -24.99
CA LEU A 47 -1.28 6.47 -24.04
C LEU A 47 -0.15 7.24 -24.72
N PRO A 48 0.11 8.50 -24.33
CA PRO A 48 1.30 9.23 -24.78
C PRO A 48 2.61 8.51 -24.48
N ARG A 49 2.67 7.76 -23.38
CA ARG A 49 3.84 7.01 -22.91
C ARG A 49 3.67 5.49 -23.10
N ALA A 50 2.98 5.06 -24.14
CA ALA A 50 2.66 3.66 -24.44
C ALA A 50 3.84 2.69 -24.31
N ALA A 51 5.04 3.08 -24.78
CA ALA A 51 6.23 2.25 -24.71
C ALA A 51 6.69 1.99 -23.26
N ILE A 52 6.52 2.95 -22.36
CA ILE A 52 6.86 2.80 -20.94
C ILE A 52 5.82 1.94 -20.25
N ALA A 53 4.53 2.22 -20.45
CA ALA A 53 3.43 1.43 -19.91
C ALA A 53 3.52 -0.05 -20.37
N ARG A 54 3.80 -0.31 -21.65
CA ARG A 54 3.99 -1.66 -22.16
C ARG A 54 5.16 -2.36 -21.47
N ALA A 55 6.31 -1.71 -21.33
CA ALA A 55 7.48 -2.31 -20.68
C ALA A 55 7.20 -2.64 -19.20
N SER A 56 6.49 -1.74 -18.48
CA SER A 56 6.08 -1.96 -17.09
C SER A 56 5.12 -3.16 -16.98
N VAL A 57 4.04 -3.17 -17.77
CA VAL A 57 3.02 -4.24 -17.74
C VAL A 57 3.63 -5.59 -18.11
N ASP A 58 4.43 -5.67 -19.17
CA ASP A 58 5.01 -6.93 -19.67
C ASP A 58 6.06 -7.51 -18.72
N THR A 59 6.79 -6.67 -18.02
CA THR A 59 7.88 -7.10 -17.12
C THR A 59 7.41 -7.33 -15.69
N ASN A 60 6.64 -6.40 -15.15
CA ASN A 60 6.28 -6.34 -13.74
C ASN A 60 4.78 -6.51 -13.46
N GLY A 61 3.93 -6.28 -14.48
CA GLY A 61 2.47 -6.39 -14.33
C GLY A 61 2.05 -7.81 -13.91
N LYS A 62 1.03 -7.89 -13.03
CA LYS A 62 0.48 -9.17 -12.58
C LYS A 62 -1.02 -9.09 -12.40
N ILE A 63 -1.69 -10.17 -12.75
CA ILE A 63 -3.07 -10.44 -12.41
C ILE A 63 -3.10 -11.67 -11.52
N ILE A 64 -3.50 -11.49 -10.27
CA ILE A 64 -3.56 -12.54 -9.25
C ILE A 64 -5.03 -12.84 -8.99
N VAL A 65 -5.45 -14.07 -9.28
CA VAL A 65 -6.80 -14.53 -8.99
C VAL A 65 -6.76 -15.42 -7.75
N THR A 66 -7.57 -15.09 -6.77
CA THR A 66 -7.65 -15.80 -5.49
C THR A 66 -8.99 -16.49 -5.33
N ASP A 67 -9.09 -17.47 -4.41
CA ASP A 67 -10.33 -18.19 -4.17
C ASP A 67 -11.37 -17.36 -3.40
N ASP A 68 -10.89 -16.40 -2.60
CA ASP A 68 -11.72 -15.54 -1.77
C ASP A 68 -11.04 -14.20 -1.42
N MET A 69 -11.80 -13.30 -0.81
CA MET A 69 -11.32 -11.96 -0.42
C MET A 69 -10.24 -12.01 0.68
N ASN A 70 -10.24 -12.99 1.56
CA ASN A 70 -9.22 -13.08 2.62
C ASN A 70 -7.85 -13.35 2.00
N LYS A 71 -7.78 -14.29 1.04
CA LYS A 71 -6.55 -14.55 0.28
C LYS A 71 -6.13 -13.37 -0.58
N ALA A 72 -7.09 -12.60 -1.11
CA ALA A 72 -6.78 -11.36 -1.81
C ALA A 72 -6.09 -10.36 -0.88
N ILE A 73 -6.59 -10.17 0.33
CA ILE A 73 -6.00 -9.28 1.34
C ILE A 73 -4.62 -9.79 1.79
N GLU A 74 -4.45 -11.10 1.98
CA GLU A 74 -3.13 -11.68 2.28
C GLU A 74 -2.12 -11.35 1.17
N ALA A 75 -2.50 -11.51 -0.09
CA ALA A 75 -1.65 -11.16 -1.23
C ALA A 75 -1.30 -9.67 -1.24
N VAL A 76 -2.26 -8.79 -0.99
CA VAL A 76 -2.04 -7.34 -0.88
C VAL A 76 -1.05 -7.01 0.24
N ASN A 77 -1.21 -7.60 1.43
CA ASN A 77 -0.29 -7.38 2.57
C ASN A 77 1.13 -7.90 2.28
N ILE A 78 1.27 -8.97 1.49
CA ILE A 78 2.57 -9.48 1.02
C ILE A 78 3.19 -8.52 0.01
N ILE A 79 2.41 -7.95 -0.91
CA ILE A 79 2.89 -6.97 -1.90
C ILE A 79 3.33 -5.69 -1.22
N ALA A 80 2.57 -5.23 -0.22
CA ALA A 80 2.77 -3.95 0.47
C ALA A 80 2.85 -2.77 -0.52
N PRO A 81 1.76 -2.51 -1.27
CA PRO A 81 1.77 -1.56 -2.36
C PRO A 81 1.93 -0.12 -1.87
N GLU A 82 2.48 0.72 -2.72
CA GLU A 82 2.50 2.17 -2.54
C GLU A 82 1.09 2.75 -2.60
N HIS A 83 0.36 2.43 -3.67
CA HIS A 83 -1.05 2.77 -3.87
C HIS A 83 -1.89 1.50 -3.82
N LEU A 84 -2.90 1.48 -2.97
CA LEU A 84 -3.87 0.39 -2.88
C LEU A 84 -5.27 0.89 -3.15
N GLU A 85 -5.87 0.48 -4.24
CA GLU A 85 -7.28 0.73 -4.53
C GLU A 85 -8.14 -0.47 -4.13
N ILE A 86 -9.12 -0.23 -3.26
CA ILE A 86 -10.06 -1.24 -2.78
C ILE A 86 -11.41 -1.05 -3.50
N CYS A 87 -11.51 -1.57 -4.71
CA CYS A 87 -12.68 -1.45 -5.59
C CYS A 87 -13.76 -2.50 -5.29
N VAL A 88 -14.25 -2.55 -4.06
CA VAL A 88 -15.35 -3.44 -3.62
C VAL A 88 -16.60 -2.66 -3.26
N ASP A 89 -17.73 -3.33 -3.04
CA ASP A 89 -19.00 -2.68 -2.70
C ASP A 89 -18.99 -2.10 -1.28
N ASP A 90 -18.34 -2.77 -0.34
CA ASP A 90 -18.11 -2.26 1.02
C ASP A 90 -16.60 -2.29 1.34
N PRO A 91 -15.87 -1.21 0.99
CA PRO A 91 -14.43 -1.16 1.24
C PRO A 91 -14.08 -1.05 2.73
N PHE A 92 -14.98 -0.53 3.56
CA PHE A 92 -14.75 -0.40 5.01
C PHE A 92 -14.78 -1.75 5.71
N ALA A 93 -15.51 -2.74 5.18
CA ALA A 93 -15.54 -4.10 5.73
C ALA A 93 -14.18 -4.80 5.70
N VAL A 94 -13.31 -4.44 4.74
CA VAL A 94 -11.99 -5.06 4.55
C VAL A 94 -10.83 -4.17 4.98
N LEU A 95 -11.07 -2.87 5.19
CA LEU A 95 -10.02 -1.89 5.49
C LEU A 95 -9.15 -2.28 6.68
N ASN A 96 -9.75 -2.76 7.77
CA ASN A 96 -9.02 -3.14 8.99
C ASN A 96 -8.13 -4.38 8.82
N SER A 97 -8.27 -5.13 7.74
CA SER A 97 -7.46 -6.29 7.43
C SER A 97 -6.23 -5.95 6.57
N VAL A 98 -6.19 -4.73 6.03
CA VAL A 98 -5.03 -4.20 5.31
C VAL A 98 -4.01 -3.70 6.34
N GLN A 99 -2.82 -4.26 6.30
CA GLN A 99 -1.72 -3.94 7.21
C GLN A 99 -0.62 -3.13 6.55
N ASN A 100 -0.38 -3.38 5.27
CA ASN A 100 0.77 -2.87 4.54
C ASN A 100 0.32 -2.19 3.24
N ALA A 101 0.10 -0.88 3.29
CA ALA A 101 -0.12 -0.05 2.11
C ALA A 101 0.35 1.38 2.38
N GLY A 102 0.88 2.05 1.38
CA GLY A 102 1.31 3.45 1.49
C GLY A 102 0.11 4.39 1.55
N SER A 103 -0.78 4.30 0.58
CA SER A 103 -2.06 5.02 0.53
C SER A 103 -3.18 4.05 0.16
N ILE A 104 -4.36 4.23 0.76
CA ILE A 104 -5.52 3.35 0.52
C ILE A 104 -6.68 4.18 -0.03
N PHE A 105 -7.15 3.80 -1.21
CA PHE A 105 -8.24 4.41 -1.96
C PHE A 105 -9.48 3.54 -1.81
N LEU A 106 -10.55 4.11 -1.24
CA LEU A 106 -11.71 3.33 -0.80
C LEU A 106 -12.89 3.48 -1.75
N GLY A 107 -13.22 2.41 -2.44
CA GLY A 107 -14.41 2.32 -3.32
C GLY A 107 -14.09 2.65 -4.78
N LYS A 108 -15.15 2.68 -5.58
CA LYS A 108 -15.10 2.73 -7.05
C LYS A 108 -14.96 4.14 -7.63
N ASN A 109 -15.03 5.17 -6.78
CA ASN A 109 -15.07 6.57 -7.20
C ASN A 109 -13.84 7.37 -6.74
N VAL A 110 -12.76 6.68 -6.42
CA VAL A 110 -11.52 7.28 -5.90
C VAL A 110 -10.36 6.77 -6.75
N PRO A 111 -10.14 7.32 -7.95
CA PRO A 111 -8.97 7.00 -8.76
C PRO A 111 -7.68 7.53 -8.10
N GLU A 112 -6.57 6.94 -8.43
CA GLU A 112 -5.24 7.31 -7.89
C GLU A 112 -4.97 8.82 -8.03
N ALA A 113 -5.24 9.40 -9.20
CA ALA A 113 -5.03 10.82 -9.48
C ALA A 113 -5.82 11.76 -8.53
N LEU A 114 -6.96 11.34 -7.98
CA LEU A 114 -7.67 12.12 -6.98
C LEU A 114 -6.85 12.21 -5.69
N GLY A 115 -6.25 11.12 -5.24
CA GLY A 115 -5.42 11.08 -4.04
C GLY A 115 -4.19 11.96 -4.17
N ASP A 116 -3.47 11.82 -5.27
CA ASP A 116 -2.21 12.50 -5.49
C ASP A 116 -2.35 14.01 -5.71
N TYR A 117 -3.44 14.44 -6.36
CA TYR A 117 -3.54 15.83 -6.81
C TYR A 117 -4.54 16.68 -6.04
N PHE A 118 -5.51 16.10 -5.32
CA PHE A 118 -6.61 16.91 -4.78
C PHE A 118 -7.09 16.51 -3.38
N ALA A 119 -7.03 15.26 -2.98
CA ALA A 119 -7.68 14.77 -1.75
C ALA A 119 -7.03 15.27 -0.44
N GLY A 120 -5.81 15.80 -0.51
CA GLY A 120 -5.13 16.44 0.61
C GLY A 120 -4.03 15.63 1.30
N PRO A 121 -4.05 14.28 1.39
CA PRO A 121 -2.92 13.53 1.90
C PRO A 121 -1.65 13.77 1.08
N ASN A 122 -0.49 13.60 1.72
CA ASN A 122 0.80 13.70 1.03
C ASN A 122 0.99 12.51 0.09
N HIS A 123 1.46 12.78 -1.14
CA HIS A 123 1.72 11.73 -2.12
C HIS A 123 3.14 11.17 -2.08
N THR A 124 4.00 11.63 -1.15
CA THR A 124 5.30 11.01 -0.90
C THR A 124 5.09 9.76 -0.07
N LEU A 125 4.95 8.64 -0.73
CA LEU A 125 4.53 7.37 -0.19
C LEU A 125 5.70 6.38 -0.07
N PRO A 126 5.60 5.37 0.81
CA PRO A 126 6.58 4.30 0.90
C PRO A 126 6.50 3.41 -0.35
N THR A 127 7.61 3.29 -1.09
CA THR A 127 7.73 2.55 -2.34
C THR A 127 8.40 1.19 -2.15
N SER A 128 8.36 0.34 -3.18
CA SER A 128 9.11 -0.93 -3.24
C SER A 128 8.89 -1.86 -2.03
N GLY A 129 7.66 -1.90 -1.52
CA GLY A 129 7.27 -2.74 -0.41
C GLY A 129 7.68 -2.21 0.97
N THR A 130 8.20 -0.98 1.07
CA THR A 130 8.59 -0.37 2.35
C THR A 130 7.37 0.04 3.20
N ALA A 131 6.16 -0.01 2.67
CA ALA A 131 4.92 0.16 3.43
C ALA A 131 4.77 -0.83 4.60
N ARG A 132 5.59 -1.88 4.67
CA ARG A 132 5.68 -2.80 5.82
C ARG A 132 6.20 -2.14 7.08
N PHE A 133 6.96 -1.06 6.98
CA PHE A 133 7.64 -0.42 8.11
C PHE A 133 7.77 1.10 7.97
N SER A 134 7.34 1.68 6.85
CA SER A 134 7.34 3.12 6.60
C SER A 134 5.92 3.64 6.37
N SER A 135 5.70 4.89 6.70
CA SER A 135 4.46 5.63 6.47
C SER A 135 4.64 6.69 5.38
N PRO A 136 3.55 7.24 4.83
CA PRO A 136 3.62 8.46 4.03
C PRO A 136 4.31 9.59 4.79
N LEU A 137 4.98 10.49 4.07
CA LEU A 137 5.62 11.67 4.66
C LEU A 137 4.61 12.49 5.46
N GLY A 138 4.91 12.72 6.72
CA GLY A 138 4.04 13.43 7.66
C GLY A 138 4.78 14.44 8.52
N VAL A 139 4.06 15.10 9.41
CA VAL A 139 4.64 16.08 10.36
C VAL A 139 5.65 15.39 11.29
N ASP A 140 5.43 14.12 11.63
CA ASP A 140 6.33 13.35 12.50
C ASP A 140 7.76 13.22 11.95
N ASP A 141 7.94 13.29 10.63
CA ASP A 141 9.26 13.24 9.99
C ASP A 141 10.09 14.52 10.21
N PHE A 142 9.43 15.60 10.60
CA PHE A 142 10.04 16.92 10.83
C PHE A 142 10.15 17.29 12.30
N VAL A 143 9.72 16.42 13.22
CA VAL A 143 9.80 16.65 14.66
C VAL A 143 10.67 15.60 15.32
N LYS A 144 11.37 16.02 16.40
CA LYS A 144 12.13 15.09 17.24
C LYS A 144 11.31 14.70 18.45
N LYS A 145 11.35 13.43 18.78
CA LYS A 145 10.78 12.88 20.02
C LYS A 145 11.92 12.46 20.94
N SER A 146 11.88 12.89 22.19
CA SER A 146 12.83 12.48 23.22
C SER A 146 12.07 11.93 24.41
N SER A 147 12.58 10.88 25.01
CA SER A 147 12.11 10.38 26.29
C SER A 147 12.86 11.11 27.42
N PHE A 148 12.20 11.35 28.52
CA PHE A 148 12.85 11.75 29.77
C PHE A 148 12.39 10.81 30.88
N ILE A 149 13.29 10.54 31.81
CA ILE A 149 13.04 9.65 32.95
C ILE A 149 13.42 10.41 34.21
N TYR A 150 12.51 10.43 35.18
CA TYR A 150 12.73 11.00 36.49
C TYR A 150 12.21 10.05 37.57
N TYR A 151 13.01 9.81 38.59
CA TYR A 151 12.65 9.04 39.77
C TYR A 151 13.03 9.82 41.01
N THR A 152 12.19 9.78 42.06
CA THR A 152 12.61 10.20 43.39
C THR A 152 13.53 9.15 43.99
N ARG A 153 14.25 9.53 45.09
CA ARG A 153 15.10 8.58 45.80
C ARG A 153 14.28 7.39 46.34
N GLU A 154 13.10 7.67 46.86
CA GLU A 154 12.17 6.67 47.40
C GLU A 154 11.72 5.70 46.32
N ALA A 155 11.23 6.21 45.19
CA ALA A 155 10.80 5.41 44.09
C ALA A 155 11.95 4.55 43.48
N LEU A 156 13.16 5.09 43.40
CA LEU A 156 14.34 4.31 43.00
C LEU A 156 14.64 3.20 44.00
N GLY A 157 14.50 3.47 45.30
CA GLY A 157 14.70 2.49 46.38
C GLY A 157 13.79 1.26 46.23
N GLU A 158 12.55 1.46 45.80
CA GLU A 158 11.58 0.39 45.61
C GLU A 158 11.95 -0.56 44.43
N VAL A 159 12.66 -0.07 43.43
CA VAL A 159 12.95 -0.85 42.19
C VAL A 159 14.41 -1.23 41.99
N GLN A 160 15.34 -0.66 42.83
CA GLN A 160 16.79 -0.82 42.67
C GLN A 160 17.23 -2.30 42.64
N GLY A 161 16.62 -3.15 43.48
CA GLY A 161 16.95 -4.58 43.50
C GLY A 161 16.61 -5.31 42.20
N ARG A 162 15.53 -4.89 41.55
CA ARG A 162 15.15 -5.46 40.23
C ARG A 162 16.09 -5.00 39.15
N ILE A 163 16.53 -3.74 39.21
CA ILE A 163 17.50 -3.17 38.26
C ILE A 163 18.85 -3.90 38.40
N ALA A 164 19.34 -4.04 39.63
CA ALA A 164 20.59 -4.72 39.90
C ALA A 164 20.57 -6.19 39.43
N ASN A 165 19.49 -6.90 39.77
CA ASN A 165 19.32 -8.28 39.34
C ASN A 165 19.32 -8.42 37.79
N PHE A 166 18.65 -7.50 37.08
CA PHE A 166 18.64 -7.52 35.63
C PHE A 166 20.04 -7.24 35.06
N ALA A 167 20.72 -6.23 35.58
CA ALA A 167 22.07 -5.88 35.15
C ALA A 167 23.08 -7.02 35.38
N GLU A 168 22.99 -7.75 36.50
CA GLU A 168 23.83 -8.92 36.77
C GLU A 168 23.62 -10.06 35.78
N HIS A 169 22.39 -10.24 35.25
CA HIS A 169 22.09 -11.27 34.26
C HIS A 169 22.45 -10.85 32.82
N GLU A 170 22.57 -9.56 32.58
CA GLU A 170 22.98 -9.05 31.28
C GLU A 170 24.50 -9.05 31.09
N GLY A 171 25.27 -9.03 32.16
CA GLY A 171 26.74 -9.06 32.17
C GLY A 171 27.30 -7.65 32.32
#